data_ec75a85c9d8466f98234adceb543b5f9
#
_entry.id   ec75a85c9d8466f98234adceb543b5f9
#
_cell.length_a   1.000
_cell.length_b   1.000
_cell.length_c   1.000
_cell.angle_alpha   90.00
_cell.angle_beta   90.00
_cell.angle_gamma   90.00
#
_symmetry.space_group_name_H-M   'P 1'
#
loop_
_entity.id
_entity.type
_entity.pdbx_description
1 polymer ?
#
loop_
_entity_poly.entity_id
_entity_poly.type
_entity_poly.pdbx_seq_one_letter_code
_entity_poly.pdbx_strand_id
1 'polypeptide(L)'
;MIGVRSEAPVFPPVENLTAPVLLAFFKINCPTCQLTFPYLQRLADRGGPRIVGVSQDDAEDTAEFKAAFGVRFETVLDTGYPVSRAYGLEYVPSLFLVEPDGRISWRSEGFAKADLEELAGRWGVRLFDAADRVPNYKPG
;
A
#
# COMPACT_ATOMS: atom_id res chain seq x y z
N MET A 1 -8.71 -6.29 10.46
CA MET A 1 -8.38 -6.32 9.01
C MET A 1 -8.40 -7.75 8.49
N ILE A 2 -8.87 -7.95 7.26
CA ILE A 2 -9.01 -9.31 6.70
C ILE A 2 -7.65 -9.99 6.56
N GLY A 3 -7.66 -11.32 6.60
CA GLY A 3 -6.45 -12.12 6.69
C GLY A 3 -5.91 -12.61 5.36
N VAL A 4 -4.67 -13.11 5.40
CA VAL A 4 -4.05 -13.85 4.29
C VAL A 4 -4.93 -15.07 3.94
N ARG A 5 -5.05 -15.39 2.67
CA ARG A 5 -5.92 -16.39 2.02
C ARG A 5 -7.38 -16.02 1.93
N SER A 6 -7.82 -14.92 2.55
CA SER A 6 -9.17 -14.40 2.37
C SER A 6 -9.36 -13.87 0.95
N GLU A 7 -10.60 -13.92 0.47
CA GLU A 7 -10.96 -13.23 -0.76
C GLU A 7 -10.90 -11.72 -0.51
N ALA A 8 -10.22 -11.00 -1.41
CA ALA A 8 -10.19 -9.55 -1.36
C ALA A 8 -11.54 -8.99 -1.79
N PRO A 9 -12.18 -8.09 -1.01
CA PRO A 9 -13.37 -7.40 -1.46
C PRO A 9 -13.14 -6.72 -2.81
N VAL A 10 -14.08 -6.93 -3.75
CA VAL A 10 -13.93 -6.50 -5.14
C VAL A 10 -14.26 -5.02 -5.27
N PHE A 11 -13.36 -4.28 -5.91
CA PHE A 11 -13.56 -2.91 -6.38
C PHE A 11 -12.61 -2.69 -7.56
N PRO A 12 -12.72 -1.61 -8.35
CA PRO A 12 -12.04 -1.52 -9.65
C PRO A 12 -10.58 -1.97 -9.72
N PRO A 13 -9.66 -1.58 -8.80
CA PRO A 13 -8.26 -2.00 -8.93
C PRO A 13 -8.00 -3.50 -8.86
N VAL A 14 -8.91 -4.29 -8.29
CA VAL A 14 -8.73 -5.75 -8.16
C VAL A 14 -9.60 -6.55 -9.10
N GLU A 15 -10.30 -5.90 -10.02
CA GLU A 15 -11.10 -6.57 -11.04
C GLU A 15 -10.21 -7.13 -12.16
N ASN A 16 -10.46 -8.37 -12.55
CA ASN A 16 -9.83 -9.01 -13.72
C ASN A 16 -8.28 -8.95 -13.70
N LEU A 17 -7.69 -9.24 -12.57
CA LEU A 17 -6.23 -9.20 -12.41
C LEU A 17 -5.54 -10.29 -13.25
N THR A 18 -4.49 -9.89 -13.96
CA THR A 18 -3.58 -10.82 -14.66
C THR A 18 -2.23 -10.93 -13.94
N ALA A 19 -1.95 -10.04 -13.01
CA ALA A 19 -0.76 -10.01 -12.17
C ALA A 19 -1.13 -9.48 -10.79
N PRO A 20 -0.32 -9.73 -9.75
CA PRO A 20 -0.60 -9.21 -8.41
C PRO A 20 -0.65 -7.69 -8.38
N VAL A 21 -1.49 -7.15 -7.49
CA VAL A 21 -1.53 -5.72 -7.19
C VAL A 21 -1.37 -5.50 -5.68
N LEU A 22 -0.53 -4.53 -5.32
CA LEU A 22 -0.39 -4.09 -3.94
C LEU A 22 -1.35 -2.92 -3.70
N LEU A 23 -2.32 -3.13 -2.81
CA LEU A 23 -3.20 -2.07 -2.35
C LEU A 23 -2.57 -1.39 -1.13
N ALA A 24 -2.51 -0.08 -1.14
CA ALA A 24 -1.95 0.71 -0.04
C ALA A 24 -2.98 1.75 0.42
N PHE A 25 -3.68 1.43 1.51
CA PHE A 25 -4.67 2.32 2.10
C PHE A 25 -3.97 3.39 2.93
N PHE A 26 -4.39 4.64 2.77
CA PHE A 26 -3.74 5.76 3.44
C PHE A 26 -4.64 6.97 3.63
N LYS A 27 -4.19 7.91 4.46
CA LYS A 27 -4.74 9.26 4.56
C LYS A 27 -3.59 10.27 4.59
N ILE A 28 -3.88 11.51 4.20
CA ILE A 28 -2.85 12.52 3.96
C ILE A 28 -2.16 13.00 5.24
N ASN A 29 -2.87 13.06 6.35
CA ASN A 29 -2.34 13.57 7.62
C ASN A 29 -1.79 12.46 8.53
N CYS A 30 -1.38 11.34 7.95
CA CYS A 30 -0.82 10.20 8.68
C CYS A 30 0.70 10.20 8.55
N PRO A 31 1.46 10.49 9.64
CA PRO A 31 2.93 10.50 9.58
C PRO A 31 3.51 9.17 9.12
N THR A 32 2.91 8.05 9.51
CA THR A 32 3.39 6.74 9.10
C THR A 32 3.14 6.48 7.61
N CYS A 33 2.04 6.99 7.05
CA CYS A 33 1.80 6.97 5.60
C CYS A 33 2.84 7.81 4.87
N GLN A 34 3.17 8.99 5.39
CA GLN A 34 4.18 9.88 4.83
C GLN A 34 5.57 9.25 4.83
N LEU A 35 5.88 8.43 5.83
CA LEU A 35 7.12 7.65 5.89
C LEU A 35 7.10 6.50 4.88
N THR A 36 5.99 5.77 4.78
CA THR A 36 5.89 4.51 4.02
C THR A 36 5.82 4.73 2.51
N PHE A 37 5.05 5.70 2.06
CA PHE A 37 4.72 5.86 0.64
C PHE A 37 5.91 6.18 -0.25
N PRO A 38 6.91 6.99 0.15
CA PRO A 38 8.12 7.14 -0.66
C PRO A 38 8.85 5.82 -0.92
N TYR A 39 8.85 4.90 0.05
CA TYR A 39 9.46 3.57 -0.14
C TYR A 39 8.61 2.67 -1.03
N LEU A 40 7.29 2.80 -1.00
CA LEU A 40 6.43 2.08 -1.96
C LEU A 40 6.69 2.57 -3.39
N GLN A 41 6.90 3.88 -3.58
CA GLN A 41 7.29 4.40 -4.88
C GLN A 41 8.66 3.87 -5.32
N ARG A 42 9.62 3.80 -4.40
CA ARG A 42 10.92 3.18 -4.67
C ARG A 42 10.78 1.71 -5.10
N LEU A 43 9.90 0.96 -4.44
CA LEU A 43 9.60 -0.43 -4.82
C LEU A 43 9.08 -0.51 -6.25
N ALA A 44 8.14 0.34 -6.63
CA ALA A 44 7.62 0.40 -7.98
C ALA A 44 8.73 0.74 -8.99
N ASP A 45 9.57 1.73 -8.68
CA ASP A 45 10.67 2.18 -9.54
C ASP A 45 11.74 1.10 -9.75
N ARG A 46 11.92 0.23 -8.77
CA ARG A 46 12.94 -0.84 -8.81
C ARG A 46 12.41 -2.17 -9.34
N GLY A 47 11.23 -2.19 -9.94
CA GLY A 47 10.68 -3.38 -10.59
C GLY A 47 9.75 -4.23 -9.71
N GLY A 48 9.17 -3.64 -8.68
CA GLY A 48 8.16 -4.27 -7.84
C GLY A 48 6.80 -4.41 -8.53
N PRO A 49 5.77 -4.82 -7.79
CA PRO A 49 4.44 -5.04 -8.36
C PRO A 49 3.75 -3.72 -8.72
N ARG A 50 2.64 -3.82 -9.44
CA ARG A 50 1.69 -2.71 -9.57
C ARG A 50 1.23 -2.31 -8.18
N ILE A 51 1.20 -1.00 -7.91
CA ILE A 51 0.74 -0.45 -6.65
C ILE A 51 -0.43 0.49 -6.91
N VAL A 52 -1.49 0.36 -6.11
CA VAL A 52 -2.62 1.29 -6.13
C VAL A 52 -2.83 1.80 -4.72
N GLY A 53 -2.66 3.10 -4.54
CA GLY A 53 -2.99 3.78 -3.29
C GLY A 53 -4.50 3.97 -3.18
N VAL A 54 -5.07 3.65 -2.02
CA VAL A 54 -6.48 3.86 -1.74
C VAL A 54 -6.60 4.96 -0.70
N SER A 55 -7.01 6.15 -1.15
CA SER A 55 -7.03 7.36 -0.33
C SER A 55 -8.35 7.52 0.42
N GLN A 56 -8.26 7.84 1.71
CA GLN A 56 -9.42 8.19 2.52
C GLN A 56 -9.78 9.67 2.44
N ASP A 57 -9.04 10.46 1.67
CA ASP A 57 -9.23 11.90 1.48
C ASP A 57 -9.79 12.20 0.11
N ASP A 58 -10.07 13.48 -0.15
CA ASP A 58 -10.59 13.91 -1.45
C ASP A 58 -9.49 13.98 -2.52
N ALA A 59 -9.89 14.28 -3.76
CA ALA A 59 -8.99 14.28 -4.89
C ALA A 59 -7.91 15.37 -4.79
N GLU A 60 -8.25 16.55 -4.27
CA GLU A 60 -7.31 17.66 -4.14
C GLU A 60 -6.24 17.35 -3.10
N ASP A 61 -6.65 16.91 -1.91
CA ASP A 61 -5.73 16.54 -0.84
C ASP A 61 -4.85 15.36 -1.23
N THR A 62 -5.42 14.37 -1.93
CA THR A 62 -4.66 13.23 -2.43
C THR A 62 -3.59 13.66 -3.42
N ALA A 63 -3.93 14.58 -4.34
CA ALA A 63 -2.96 15.10 -5.30
C ALA A 63 -1.82 15.87 -4.61
N GLU A 64 -2.13 16.66 -3.59
CA GLU A 64 -1.12 17.36 -2.79
C GLU A 64 -0.19 16.39 -2.07
N PHE A 65 -0.73 15.34 -1.48
CA PHE A 65 0.07 14.29 -0.84
C PHE A 65 1.03 13.64 -1.84
N LYS A 66 0.52 13.26 -3.02
CA LYS A 66 1.34 12.65 -4.07
C LYS A 66 2.49 13.56 -4.48
N ALA A 67 2.22 14.83 -4.68
CA ALA A 67 3.26 15.81 -5.04
C ALA A 67 4.28 15.98 -3.91
N ALA A 68 3.83 16.09 -2.67
CA ALA A 68 4.70 16.33 -1.52
C ALA A 68 5.64 15.15 -1.23
N PHE A 69 5.18 13.92 -1.46
CA PHE A 69 5.95 12.71 -1.11
C PHE A 69 6.46 11.93 -2.32
N GLY A 70 6.40 12.52 -3.51
CA GLY A 70 6.96 11.92 -4.71
C GLY A 70 6.26 10.66 -5.18
N VAL A 71 4.97 10.53 -4.90
CA VAL A 71 4.16 9.36 -5.26
C VAL A 71 3.65 9.52 -6.68
N ARG A 72 4.00 8.57 -7.56
CA ARG A 72 3.59 8.56 -8.98
C ARG A 72 2.72 7.37 -9.36
N PHE A 73 2.63 6.34 -8.50
CA PHE A 73 1.74 5.22 -8.77
C PHE A 73 0.27 5.65 -8.66
N GLU A 74 -0.60 4.85 -9.27
CA GLU A 74 -2.04 5.09 -9.34
C GLU A 74 -2.66 5.22 -7.95
N THR A 75 -3.61 6.13 -7.78
CA THR A 75 -4.43 6.24 -6.57
C THR A 75 -5.90 6.28 -6.92
N VAL A 76 -6.73 5.73 -6.05
CA VAL A 76 -8.19 5.80 -6.12
C VAL A 76 -8.72 6.37 -4.81
N LEU A 77 -9.91 6.94 -4.85
CA LEU A 77 -10.53 7.55 -3.67
C LEU A 77 -11.50 6.55 -3.02
N ASP A 78 -11.51 6.53 -1.71
CA ASP A 78 -12.44 5.75 -0.89
C ASP A 78 -13.33 6.69 -0.07
N THR A 79 -14.07 7.54 -0.76
CA THR A 79 -14.93 8.56 -0.15
C THR A 79 -16.00 7.89 0.72
N GLY A 80 -16.03 8.25 2.01
CA GLY A 80 -16.95 7.64 2.99
C GLY A 80 -16.49 6.27 3.51
N TYR A 81 -15.33 5.79 3.08
CA TYR A 81 -14.63 4.58 3.56
C TYR A 81 -15.30 3.22 3.29
N PRO A 82 -16.12 3.05 2.23
CA PRO A 82 -16.77 1.74 2.01
C PRO A 82 -15.75 0.62 1.77
N VAL A 83 -14.68 0.88 1.02
CA VAL A 83 -13.64 -0.13 0.75
C VAL A 83 -12.80 -0.39 1.99
N SER A 84 -12.39 0.66 2.70
CA SER A 84 -11.66 0.53 3.97
C SER A 84 -12.44 -0.34 4.96
N ARG A 85 -13.75 -0.12 5.08
CA ARG A 85 -14.59 -0.94 5.96
C ARG A 85 -14.68 -2.39 5.48
N ALA A 86 -14.82 -2.61 4.18
CA ALA A 86 -14.89 -3.96 3.62
C ALA A 86 -13.60 -4.75 3.88
N TYR A 87 -12.44 -4.09 3.84
CA TYR A 87 -11.16 -4.70 4.17
C TYR A 87 -10.89 -4.77 5.68
N GLY A 88 -11.80 -4.28 6.50
CA GLY A 88 -11.70 -4.34 7.95
C GLY A 88 -10.53 -3.54 8.51
N LEU A 89 -10.19 -2.41 7.90
CA LEU A 89 -9.10 -1.57 8.36
C LEU A 89 -9.34 -1.03 9.77
N GLU A 90 -8.31 -1.09 10.60
CA GLU A 90 -8.26 -0.43 11.89
C GLU A 90 -7.32 0.78 11.84
N TYR A 91 -6.26 0.69 11.04
CA TYR A 91 -5.22 1.72 10.93
C TYR A 91 -4.82 1.92 9.47
N VAL A 92 -4.17 3.05 9.21
CA VAL A 92 -3.45 3.31 7.95
C VAL A 92 -2.00 3.67 8.29
N PRO A 93 -1.00 3.32 7.44
CA PRO A 93 -1.18 2.56 6.21
C PRO A 93 -1.51 1.09 6.47
N SER A 94 -2.37 0.53 5.64
CA SER A 94 -2.62 -0.91 5.59
C SER A 94 -2.37 -1.40 4.18
N LEU A 95 -1.59 -2.47 4.05
CA LEU A 95 -1.13 -2.98 2.78
C LEU A 95 -1.67 -4.39 2.55
N PHE A 96 -2.12 -4.66 1.33
CA PHE A 96 -2.61 -5.99 0.92
C PHE A 96 -2.08 -6.33 -0.46
N LEU A 97 -1.43 -7.48 -0.61
CA LEU A 97 -1.09 -8.01 -1.93
C LEU A 97 -2.22 -8.93 -2.38
N VAL A 98 -2.88 -8.55 -3.47
CA VAL A 98 -3.99 -9.31 -4.04
C VAL A 98 -3.49 -10.03 -5.29
N GLU A 99 -3.68 -11.35 -5.32
CA GLU A 99 -3.28 -12.22 -6.42
C GLU A 99 -4.33 -12.29 -7.52
N PRO A 100 -3.98 -12.78 -8.72
CA PRO A 100 -4.94 -12.94 -9.82
C PRO A 100 -6.15 -13.80 -9.50
N ASP A 101 -6.06 -14.73 -8.53
CA ASP A 101 -7.19 -15.53 -8.08
C ASP A 101 -8.15 -14.76 -7.15
N GLY A 102 -7.88 -13.48 -6.88
CA GLY A 102 -8.67 -12.63 -6.02
C GLY A 102 -8.39 -12.78 -4.53
N ARG A 103 -7.40 -13.57 -4.14
CA ARG A 103 -7.06 -13.80 -2.73
C ARG A 103 -5.88 -12.97 -2.28
N ILE A 104 -5.87 -12.63 -1.00
CA ILE A 104 -4.77 -11.91 -0.37
C ILE A 104 -3.66 -12.90 -0.05
N SER A 105 -2.46 -12.66 -0.57
CA SER A 105 -1.28 -13.49 -0.32
C SER A 105 -0.31 -12.91 0.71
N TRP A 106 -0.46 -11.64 1.03
CA TRP A 106 0.41 -10.93 1.97
C TRP A 106 -0.31 -9.67 2.47
N ARG A 107 -0.07 -9.32 3.71
CA ARG A 107 -0.59 -8.08 4.29
C ARG A 107 0.39 -7.52 5.32
N SER A 108 0.31 -6.22 5.55
CA SER A 108 1.04 -5.53 6.62
C SER A 108 0.29 -4.27 7.02
N GLU A 109 0.47 -3.80 8.24
CA GLU A 109 -0.06 -2.51 8.69
C GLU A 109 1.02 -1.71 9.40
N GLY A 110 0.90 -0.37 9.35
CA GLY A 110 1.95 0.51 9.80
C GLY A 110 3.17 0.46 8.87
N PHE A 111 4.31 0.95 9.37
CA PHE A 111 5.60 0.77 8.71
C PHE A 111 6.31 -0.41 9.38
N ALA A 112 6.40 -1.52 8.70
CA ALA A 112 7.08 -2.72 9.18
C ALA A 112 8.22 -3.05 8.22
N LYS A 113 9.45 -2.70 8.60
CA LYS A 113 10.62 -2.81 7.73
C LYS A 113 10.83 -4.23 7.21
N ALA A 114 10.76 -5.22 8.11
CA ALA A 114 10.96 -6.62 7.74
C ALA A 114 9.90 -7.12 6.77
N ASP A 115 8.64 -6.72 6.97
CA ASP A 115 7.55 -7.08 6.05
C ASP A 115 7.78 -6.48 4.66
N LEU A 116 8.21 -5.23 4.60
CA LEU A 116 8.48 -4.56 3.32
C LEU A 116 9.67 -5.18 2.60
N GLU A 117 10.70 -5.58 3.34
CA GLU A 117 11.85 -6.29 2.78
C GLU A 117 11.44 -7.66 2.22
N GLU A 118 10.59 -8.40 2.93
CA GLU A 118 10.05 -9.67 2.46
C GLU A 118 9.24 -9.49 1.17
N LEU A 119 8.36 -8.50 1.16
CA LEU A 119 7.55 -8.18 -0.04
C LEU A 119 8.45 -7.86 -1.22
N ALA A 120 9.39 -6.93 -1.05
CA ALA A 120 10.32 -6.53 -2.11
C ALA A 120 11.13 -7.71 -2.62
N GLY A 121 11.54 -8.62 -1.73
CA GLY A 121 12.27 -9.83 -2.08
C GLY A 121 11.54 -10.75 -3.04
N ARG A 122 10.20 -10.74 -3.02
CA ARG A 122 9.38 -11.52 -3.97
C ARG A 122 9.57 -11.05 -5.43
N TRP A 123 10.01 -9.81 -5.63
CA TRP A 123 10.34 -9.25 -6.95
C TRP A 123 11.84 -9.07 -7.16
N GLY A 124 12.66 -9.64 -6.27
CA GLY A 124 14.12 -9.51 -6.37
C GLY A 124 14.60 -8.09 -6.11
N VAL A 125 13.83 -7.27 -5.41
CA VAL A 125 14.15 -5.87 -5.14
C VAL A 125 14.79 -5.72 -3.77
N ARG A 126 15.92 -5.00 -3.72
CA ARG A 126 16.50 -4.49 -2.49
C ARG A 126 15.85 -3.14 -2.20
N LEU A 127 14.98 -3.07 -1.20
CA LEU A 127 14.17 -1.88 -0.94
C LEU A 127 14.92 -0.80 -0.16
N PHE A 128 15.68 -1.20 0.86
CA PHE A 128 16.38 -0.25 1.73
C PHE A 128 17.87 -0.26 1.47
N ASP A 129 18.46 0.95 1.44
CA ASP A 129 19.89 1.16 1.29
C ASP A 129 20.53 1.41 2.66
N ALA A 130 21.85 1.25 2.76
CA ALA A 130 22.57 1.44 4.02
C ALA A 130 22.42 2.85 4.60
N ALA A 131 22.18 3.85 3.75
CA ALA A 131 22.01 5.25 4.16
C ALA A 131 20.61 5.57 4.67
N ASP A 132 19.63 4.71 4.46
CA ASP A 132 18.25 4.97 4.88
C ASP A 132 18.14 4.96 6.41
N ARG A 133 17.48 5.97 6.95
CA ARG A 133 17.23 6.13 8.39
C ARG A 133 15.76 5.85 8.65
N VAL A 134 15.41 4.58 8.85
CA VAL A 134 14.05 4.15 9.09
C VAL A 134 13.95 3.31 10.37
N PRO A 135 12.81 3.36 11.07
CA PRO A 135 12.60 2.47 12.22
C PRO A 135 12.36 1.03 11.74
N ASN A 136 12.49 0.08 12.64
CA ASN A 136 12.08 -1.30 12.35
C ASN A 136 10.56 -1.40 12.24
N TYR A 137 9.84 -0.63 13.06
CA TYR A 137 8.39 -0.59 13.04
C TYR A 137 7.89 0.77 13.52
N LYS A 138 6.83 1.27 12.86
CA LYS A 138 6.08 2.44 13.31
C LYS A 138 4.58 2.18 13.10
N PRO A 139 3.76 2.26 14.17
CA PRO A 139 2.31 2.04 14.03
C PRO A 139 1.65 3.15 13.21
N GLY A 140 0.55 2.79 12.60
CA GLY A 140 -0.28 3.72 11.85
C GLY A 140 -1.13 4.65 12.71
#